data_edc5dadb00c62bf5533ddeaaec4f48eb
#
_entry.id   edc5dadb00c62bf5533ddeaaec4f48eb
#
_cell.length_a   1.000
_cell.length_b   1.000
_cell.length_c   1.000
_cell.angle_alpha   90.00
_cell.angle_beta   90.00
_cell.angle_gamma   90.00
#
_symmetry.space_group_name_H-M   'P 1'
#
loop_
_entity.id
_entity.type
_entity.pdbx_description
1 polymer ?
#
loop_
_entity_poly.entity_id
_entity_poly.type
_entity_poly.pdbx_seq_one_letter_code
_entity_poly.pdbx_strand_id
1 'polypeptide(L)'
;MEKMPIAAQVYSVREEAGADFAGTMKQLKALGYDGVELAGLYGRTPDEIKGWLDEAGLTPIGAHVPFDELDKDLENTVRAYHSIGCSYVAIPSISEDRRYGGSRYEEFLAAIPV
;
A
#
# COMPACT_ATOMS: atom_id res chain seq x y z
N MET A 1 29.71 -3.38 8.85
CA MET A 1 28.36 -3.76 9.28
C MET A 1 27.37 -3.39 8.19
N GLU A 2 26.62 -4.35 7.71
CA GLU A 2 25.61 -4.08 6.71
C GLU A 2 24.48 -3.21 7.31
N LYS A 3 24.06 -2.21 6.53
CA LYS A 3 22.95 -1.36 6.92
C LYS A 3 21.64 -2.12 6.74
N MET A 4 20.80 -2.13 7.77
CA MET A 4 19.46 -2.68 7.65
C MET A 4 18.63 -1.81 6.70
N PRO A 5 17.96 -2.39 5.69
CA PRO A 5 17.09 -1.61 4.82
C PRO A 5 15.89 -1.06 5.59
N ILE A 6 15.50 0.16 5.25
CA ILE A 6 14.41 0.88 5.90
C ILE A 6 13.41 1.32 4.86
N ALA A 7 12.12 1.06 5.11
CA ALA A 7 11.04 1.51 4.25
C ALA A 7 10.18 2.56 4.94
N ALA A 8 9.69 3.52 4.18
CA ALA A 8 8.77 4.54 4.65
C ALA A 8 7.32 4.12 4.37
N GLN A 9 6.42 4.37 5.31
CA GLN A 9 4.98 4.25 5.07
C GLN A 9 4.51 5.51 4.35
N VAL A 10 4.01 5.36 3.12
CA VAL A 10 3.61 6.50 2.28
C VAL A 10 2.46 7.30 2.88
N TYR A 11 1.64 6.68 3.73
CA TYR A 11 0.58 7.40 4.42
C TYR A 11 1.12 8.60 5.21
N SER A 12 2.33 8.52 5.73
CA SER A 12 2.97 9.61 6.48
C SER A 12 3.24 10.86 5.61
N VAL A 13 3.33 10.68 4.30
CA VAL A 13 3.55 11.76 3.32
C VAL A 13 2.43 11.77 2.27
N ARG A 14 1.23 11.39 2.67
CA ARG A 14 0.10 11.19 1.75
C ARG A 14 -0.29 12.46 0.98
N GLU A 15 -0.17 13.62 1.59
CA GLU A 15 -0.53 14.88 0.93
C GLU A 15 0.47 15.19 -0.19
N GLU A 16 1.74 15.08 0.11
CA GLU A 16 2.82 15.29 -0.84
C GLU A 16 2.77 14.24 -1.96
N ALA A 17 2.55 12.98 -1.61
CA ALA A 17 2.44 11.88 -2.57
C ALA A 17 1.23 12.06 -3.49
N GLY A 18 0.12 12.55 -2.97
CA GLY A 18 -1.07 12.83 -3.77
C GLY A 18 -0.87 13.99 -4.75
N ALA A 19 -0.10 14.99 -4.36
CA ALA A 19 0.18 16.15 -5.20
C ALA A 19 1.24 15.84 -6.25
N ASP A 20 2.32 15.13 -5.87
CA ASP A 20 3.44 14.79 -6.76
C ASP A 20 4.09 13.49 -6.28
N PHE A 21 3.54 12.36 -6.71
CA PHE A 21 4.04 11.05 -6.28
C PHE A 21 5.51 10.85 -6.68
N ALA A 22 5.84 11.12 -7.93
CA ALA A 22 7.20 10.91 -8.44
C ALA A 22 8.24 11.72 -7.67
N GLY A 23 7.96 13.01 -7.45
CA GLY A 23 8.86 13.89 -6.71
C GLY A 23 9.00 13.48 -5.24
N THR A 24 7.89 13.07 -4.61
CA THR A 24 7.89 12.59 -3.22
C THR A 24 8.75 11.34 -3.07
N MET A 25 8.66 10.40 -4.01
CA MET A 25 9.48 9.19 -3.98
C MET A 25 10.98 9.52 -4.10
N LYS A 26 11.34 10.47 -4.96
CA LYS A 26 12.73 10.93 -5.07
C LYS A 26 13.23 11.54 -3.78
N GLN A 27 12.38 12.32 -3.09
CA GLN A 27 12.73 12.90 -1.80
C GLN A 27 12.94 11.84 -0.72
N LEU A 28 12.08 10.82 -0.67
CA LEU A 28 12.23 9.72 0.28
C LEU A 28 13.55 8.98 0.05
N LYS A 29 13.90 8.73 -1.20
CA LYS A 29 15.18 8.10 -1.51
C LYS A 29 16.35 8.97 -1.08
N ALA A 30 16.28 10.28 -1.32
CA ALA A 30 17.31 11.24 -0.92
C ALA A 30 17.49 11.28 0.60
N LEU A 31 16.43 11.04 1.37
CA LEU A 31 16.48 10.96 2.83
C LEU A 31 17.10 9.66 3.34
N GLY A 32 17.33 8.68 2.48
CA GLY A 32 18.00 7.45 2.83
C GLY A 32 17.11 6.21 2.96
N TYR A 33 15.83 6.32 2.58
CA TYR A 33 14.96 5.15 2.58
C TYR A 33 15.31 4.20 1.42
N ASP A 34 15.13 2.91 1.65
CA ASP A 34 15.40 1.86 0.67
C ASP A 34 14.12 1.40 -0.03
N GLY A 35 12.99 1.55 0.63
CA GLY A 35 11.71 1.11 0.09
C GLY A 35 10.54 1.89 0.66
N VAL A 36 9.35 1.48 0.24
CA VAL A 36 8.09 2.08 0.72
C VAL A 36 7.04 1.01 0.94
N GLU A 37 6.14 1.28 1.89
CA GLU A 37 4.86 0.60 2.00
C GLU A 37 3.81 1.57 1.46
N LEU A 38 3.10 1.16 0.42
CA LEU A 38 2.12 2.02 -0.25
C LEU A 38 0.86 2.19 0.60
N ALA A 39 0.19 3.32 0.43
CA ALA A 39 -1.09 3.63 1.07
C ALA A 39 -2.04 4.18 0.00
N GLY A 40 -2.44 3.31 -0.93
CA GLY A 40 -3.23 3.67 -2.10
C GLY A 40 -2.37 4.08 -3.29
N LEU A 41 -3.01 4.34 -4.40
CA LEU A 41 -2.34 4.68 -5.66
C LEU A 41 -2.60 6.13 -6.11
N TYR A 42 -3.36 6.89 -5.33
CA TYR A 42 -3.64 8.31 -5.59
C TYR A 42 -4.22 8.58 -6.99
N GLY A 43 -5.08 7.66 -7.49
CA GLY A 43 -5.67 7.80 -8.81
C GLY A 43 -4.73 7.49 -9.97
N ARG A 44 -3.53 7.00 -9.69
CA ARG A 44 -2.55 6.61 -10.70
C ARG A 44 -2.68 5.13 -11.04
N THR A 45 -2.21 4.75 -12.23
CA THR A 45 -2.23 3.35 -12.61
C THR A 45 -1.09 2.58 -11.92
N PRO A 46 -1.23 1.25 -11.76
CA PRO A 46 -0.13 0.43 -11.23
C PRO A 46 1.17 0.59 -12.03
N ASP A 47 1.10 0.70 -13.35
CA ASP A 47 2.28 0.88 -14.19
C ASP A 47 2.97 2.21 -13.92
N GLU A 48 2.21 3.29 -13.74
CA GLU A 48 2.76 4.60 -13.39
C GLU A 48 3.48 4.55 -12.04
N ILE A 49 2.82 3.96 -11.03
CA ILE A 49 3.42 3.83 -9.69
C ILE A 49 4.70 3.02 -9.75
N LYS A 50 4.68 1.87 -10.43
CA LYS A 50 5.87 1.03 -10.58
C LYS A 50 7.00 1.78 -11.26
N GLY A 51 6.71 2.49 -12.34
CA GLY A 51 7.71 3.27 -13.08
C GLY A 51 8.39 4.31 -12.21
N TRP A 52 7.62 5.05 -11.42
CA TRP A 52 8.17 6.09 -10.53
C TRP A 52 8.97 5.51 -9.38
N LEU A 53 8.57 4.37 -8.83
CA LEU A 53 9.35 3.67 -7.80
C LEU A 53 10.67 3.16 -8.38
N ASP A 54 10.65 2.58 -9.57
CA ASP A 54 11.86 2.12 -10.24
C ASP A 54 12.82 3.29 -10.52
N GLU A 55 12.31 4.40 -11.02
CA GLU A 55 13.11 5.62 -11.27
C GLU A 55 13.75 6.15 -9.99
N ALA A 56 13.00 6.16 -8.89
CA ALA A 56 13.50 6.64 -7.61
C ALA A 56 14.45 5.65 -6.93
N GLY A 57 14.45 4.39 -7.36
CA GLY A 57 15.27 3.36 -6.74
C GLY A 57 14.70 2.85 -5.42
N LEU A 58 13.38 2.94 -5.24
CA LEU A 58 12.69 2.46 -4.04
C LEU A 58 12.02 1.11 -4.31
N THR A 59 12.16 0.18 -3.37
CA THR A 59 11.50 -1.13 -3.43
C THR A 59 10.13 -1.04 -2.78
N PRO A 60 9.03 -1.38 -3.49
CA PRO A 60 7.73 -1.51 -2.84
C PRO A 60 7.71 -2.81 -2.03
N ILE A 61 7.59 -2.71 -0.70
CA ILE A 61 7.59 -3.89 0.16
C ILE A 61 6.19 -4.47 0.32
N GLY A 62 5.18 -3.62 0.33
CA GLY A 62 3.79 -4.01 0.49
C GLY A 62 2.89 -2.79 0.41
N ALA A 63 1.62 -2.97 0.73
CA ALA A 63 0.64 -1.89 0.67
C ALA A 63 -0.45 -2.06 1.73
N HIS A 64 -0.90 -0.93 2.28
CA HIS A 64 -2.16 -0.86 3.00
C HIS A 64 -3.29 -0.71 1.98
N VAL A 65 -4.25 -1.63 2.02
CA VAL A 65 -5.40 -1.61 1.10
C VAL A 65 -6.68 -1.72 1.93
N PRO A 66 -7.62 -0.77 1.80
CA PRO A 66 -8.87 -0.83 2.56
C PRO A 66 -9.64 -2.11 2.28
N PHE A 67 -10.30 -2.63 3.32
CA PHE A 67 -11.10 -3.85 3.19
C PHE A 67 -12.14 -3.74 2.07
N ASP A 68 -12.83 -2.60 1.98
CA ASP A 68 -13.87 -2.42 0.96
C ASP A 68 -13.33 -2.51 -0.47
N GLU A 69 -12.12 -2.04 -0.70
CA GLU A 69 -11.47 -2.16 -2.01
C GLU A 69 -11.18 -3.63 -2.36
N LEU A 70 -10.65 -4.38 -1.38
CA LEU A 70 -10.39 -5.81 -1.56
C LEU A 70 -11.69 -6.61 -1.74
N ASP A 71 -12.71 -6.31 -0.95
CA ASP A 71 -13.98 -7.03 -0.98
C ASP A 71 -14.73 -6.80 -2.30
N LYS A 72 -14.57 -5.61 -2.87
CA LYS A 72 -15.22 -5.25 -4.13
C LYS A 72 -14.69 -6.07 -5.32
N ASP A 73 -13.38 -6.26 -5.38
CA ASP A 73 -12.73 -7.00 -6.48
C ASP A 73 -11.36 -7.50 -6.01
N LEU A 74 -11.37 -8.58 -5.25
CA LEU A 74 -10.16 -9.14 -4.64
C LEU A 74 -9.11 -9.50 -5.68
N GLU A 75 -9.50 -10.22 -6.73
CA GLU A 75 -8.55 -10.72 -7.72
C GLU A 75 -7.81 -9.61 -8.44
N ASN A 76 -8.53 -8.63 -8.96
CA ASN A 76 -7.92 -7.52 -9.69
C ASN A 76 -7.12 -6.60 -8.78
N THR A 77 -7.59 -6.38 -7.55
CA THR A 77 -6.85 -5.57 -6.57
C THR A 77 -5.51 -6.22 -6.22
N VAL A 78 -5.53 -7.50 -5.90
CA VAL A 78 -4.29 -8.25 -5.58
C VAL A 78 -3.35 -8.26 -6.78
N ARG A 79 -3.89 -8.48 -7.98
CA ARG A 79 -3.09 -8.49 -9.20
C ARG A 79 -2.42 -7.14 -9.46
N ALA A 80 -3.15 -6.04 -9.22
CA ALA A 80 -2.61 -4.69 -9.39
C ALA A 80 -1.40 -4.46 -8.47
N TYR A 81 -1.53 -4.75 -7.18
CA TYR A 81 -0.43 -4.57 -6.24
C TYR A 81 0.73 -5.54 -6.47
N HIS A 82 0.43 -6.75 -6.90
CA HIS A 82 1.46 -7.72 -7.30
C HIS A 82 2.26 -7.18 -8.49
N SER A 83 1.60 -6.57 -9.48
CA SER A 83 2.26 -6.01 -10.67
C SER A 83 3.20 -4.84 -10.32
N ILE A 84 2.91 -4.10 -9.25
CA ILE A 84 3.80 -3.04 -8.75
C ILE A 84 5.05 -3.65 -8.10
N GLY A 85 4.95 -4.85 -7.57
CA GLY A 85 6.04 -5.55 -6.90
C GLY A 85 5.84 -5.73 -5.40
N CYS A 86 4.62 -5.46 -4.90
CA CYS A 86 4.31 -5.64 -3.49
C CYS A 86 4.30 -7.12 -3.11
N SER A 87 4.96 -7.47 -1.99
CA SER A 87 5.00 -8.83 -1.47
C SER A 87 3.78 -9.18 -0.64
N TYR A 88 3.07 -8.18 -0.13
CA TYR A 88 1.87 -8.37 0.69
C TYR A 88 0.95 -7.15 0.58
N VAL A 89 -0.31 -7.36 0.94
CA VAL A 89 -1.24 -6.28 1.22
C VAL A 89 -1.78 -6.48 2.64
N ALA A 90 -2.01 -5.39 3.34
CA ALA A 90 -2.53 -5.39 4.70
C ALA A 90 -3.76 -4.49 4.77
N ILE A 91 -4.77 -4.95 5.49
CA ILE A 91 -5.95 -4.13 5.79
C ILE A 91 -5.58 -3.24 6.97
N PRO A 92 -5.46 -1.90 6.77
CA PRO A 92 -4.92 -1.04 7.82
C PRO A 92 -5.89 -0.82 8.98
N SER A 93 -7.18 -0.87 8.69
CA SER A 93 -8.23 -0.69 9.70
C SER A 93 -9.55 -1.22 9.16
N ILE A 94 -10.47 -1.49 10.08
CA ILE A 94 -11.84 -1.88 9.73
C ILE A 94 -12.81 -1.05 10.54
N SER A 95 -14.03 -0.91 10.03
CA SER A 95 -15.10 -0.19 10.72
C SER A 95 -15.44 -0.85 12.06
N GLU A 96 -15.95 -0.06 12.98
CA GLU A 96 -16.26 -0.54 14.34
C GLU A 96 -17.24 -1.72 14.35
N ASP A 97 -18.23 -1.70 13.46
CA ASP A 97 -19.21 -2.77 13.33
C ASP A 97 -18.63 -4.10 12.84
N ARG A 98 -17.47 -4.08 12.18
CA ARG A 98 -16.77 -5.29 11.72
C ARG A 98 -15.78 -5.84 12.74
N ARG A 99 -15.47 -5.09 13.78
CA ARG A 99 -14.53 -5.53 14.84
C ARG A 99 -15.18 -6.58 15.72
N TYR A 100 -14.36 -7.28 16.49
CA TYR A 100 -14.85 -8.27 17.47
C TYR A 100 -15.94 -7.66 18.33
N GLY A 101 -17.08 -8.34 18.41
CA GLY A 101 -18.25 -7.86 19.13
C GLY A 101 -19.16 -6.93 18.33
N GLY A 102 -18.77 -6.53 17.13
CA GLY A 102 -19.59 -5.69 16.25
C GLY A 102 -20.65 -6.48 15.52
N SER A 103 -21.66 -5.78 14.99
CA SER A 103 -22.82 -6.39 14.34
C SER A 103 -22.47 -7.10 13.02
N ARG A 104 -21.35 -6.74 12.38
CA ARG A 104 -20.90 -7.32 11.12
C ARG A 104 -19.61 -8.13 11.24
N TYR A 105 -19.24 -8.50 12.46
CA TYR A 105 -17.99 -9.23 12.70
C TYR A 105 -17.94 -10.59 11.98
N GLU A 106 -19.01 -11.38 12.10
CA GLU A 106 -19.08 -12.69 11.45
C GLU A 106 -19.04 -12.59 9.93
N GLU A 107 -19.74 -11.58 9.37
CA GLU A 107 -19.71 -11.28 7.94
C GLU A 107 -18.30 -10.94 7.48
N PHE A 108 -17.59 -10.12 8.25
CA PHE A 108 -16.21 -9.75 7.96
C PHE A 108 -15.29 -10.97 7.94
N LEU A 109 -15.38 -11.84 8.95
CA LEU A 109 -14.58 -13.06 9.02
C LEU A 109 -14.86 -13.98 7.83
N ALA A 110 -16.12 -14.11 7.41
CA ALA A 110 -16.50 -14.94 6.29
C ALA A 110 -15.94 -14.42 4.95
N ALA A 111 -15.71 -13.11 4.85
CA ALA A 111 -15.16 -12.48 3.64
C ALA A 111 -13.64 -12.65 3.51
N ILE A 112 -12.94 -12.98 4.61
CA ILE A 112 -11.49 -13.17 4.58
C ILE A 112 -11.17 -14.51 3.93
N PRO A 113 -10.42 -14.55 2.82
CA PRO A 113 -10.02 -15.81 2.20
C PRO A 113 -9.02 -16.55 3.08
N VAL A 114 -9.15 -17.87 3.11
CA VAL A 114 -8.29 -18.74 3.92
C VAL A 114 -7.27 -19.42 3.03
#